data_4f408075610c483bace5c95d9e9280dc
#
_entry.id   4f408075610c483bace5c95d9e9280dc
#
_cell.length_a   1.000
_cell.length_b   1.000
_cell.length_c   1.000
_cell.angle_alpha   90.00
_cell.angle_beta   90.00
_cell.angle_gamma   90.00
#
_symmetry.space_group_name_H-M   'P 1'
#
loop_
_entity.id
_entity.type
_entity.pdbx_description
1 polymer ?
#
loop_
_entity_poly.entity_id
_entity_poly.type
_entity_poly.pdbx_seq_one_letter_code
_entity_poly.pdbx_strand_id
1 'polypeptide(L)'
;MAVPPTVILPHKSHPTGTTDKSMRNLKFPLNWDEIFNYVGFPAWLKPFDGGGWRDVYKVENPQELFEAYDKTGTLCMTLQRGVNFQEYFRCYVIGQEKVHIMPYDPRAPHAERYVKNPPAYDPALLARVERDAITLCKALGYDLNTVEFAVENGVPYAIDFMNPAPDAERTSVGEANFAWIVKAVAELAVKKALEPQAPPAYRWDALLKG
;
A
#
# COMPACT_ATOMS: atom_id res chain seq x y z
N MET A 1 6.60 2.59 12.88
CA MET A 1 6.06 2.88 11.55
C MET A 1 4.57 3.16 11.69
N ALA A 2 4.07 4.17 11.00
CA ALA A 2 2.66 4.54 11.02
C ALA A 2 1.93 3.98 9.79
N VAL A 3 0.70 3.48 10.01
CA VAL A 3 -0.27 3.13 8.96
C VAL A 3 -1.60 3.82 9.29
N PRO A 4 -2.38 4.26 8.30
CA PRO A 4 -3.69 4.85 8.59
C PRO A 4 -4.63 3.81 9.20
N PRO A 5 -5.54 4.19 10.11
CA PRO A 5 -6.62 3.33 10.54
C PRO A 5 -7.35 2.72 9.35
N THR A 6 -7.48 1.39 9.35
CA THR A 6 -8.05 0.64 8.23
C THR A 6 -8.90 -0.50 8.77
N VAL A 7 -10.06 -0.72 8.17
CA VAL A 7 -10.92 -1.87 8.44
C VAL A 7 -11.20 -2.62 7.15
N ILE A 8 -11.40 -3.93 7.26
CA ILE A 8 -11.88 -4.77 6.17
C ILE A 8 -13.41 -4.84 6.29
N LEU A 9 -14.10 -4.50 5.21
CA LEU A 9 -15.55 -4.61 5.13
C LEU A 9 -15.95 -5.93 4.47
N PRO A 10 -17.03 -6.58 4.91
CA PRO A 10 -17.55 -7.76 4.23
C PRO A 10 -18.01 -7.41 2.81
N HIS A 11 -18.21 -8.43 1.97
CA HIS A 11 -18.82 -8.23 0.65
C HIS A 11 -20.21 -7.61 0.78
N LYS A 12 -20.55 -6.63 -0.07
CA LYS A 12 -21.89 -6.06 -0.10
C LYS A 12 -22.93 -7.07 -0.60
N SER A 13 -22.54 -7.84 -1.63
CA SER A 13 -23.31 -8.98 -2.15
C SER A 13 -22.52 -10.25 -1.96
N HIS A 14 -23.17 -11.33 -1.54
CA HIS A 14 -22.46 -12.57 -1.27
C HIS A 14 -21.95 -13.24 -2.56
N PRO A 15 -20.68 -13.64 -2.64
CA PRO A 15 -20.17 -14.42 -3.74
C PRO A 15 -20.92 -15.75 -3.91
N THR A 16 -20.97 -16.26 -5.15
CA THR A 16 -21.58 -17.57 -5.44
C THR A 16 -20.97 -18.66 -4.58
N GLY A 17 -21.82 -19.53 -4.02
CA GLY A 17 -21.39 -20.60 -3.12
C GLY A 17 -21.28 -20.20 -1.64
N THR A 18 -21.53 -18.94 -1.30
CA THR A 18 -21.62 -18.49 0.10
C THR A 18 -22.89 -19.06 0.75
N THR A 19 -22.75 -19.56 1.99
CA THR A 19 -23.81 -20.11 2.80
C THR A 19 -23.82 -19.46 4.18
N ASP A 20 -24.85 -19.69 4.99
CA ASP A 20 -24.91 -19.23 6.39
C ASP A 20 -23.68 -19.67 7.19
N LYS A 21 -23.13 -20.85 6.90
CA LYS A 21 -21.90 -21.34 7.54
C LYS A 21 -20.67 -20.50 7.20
N SER A 22 -20.63 -19.88 6.02
CA SER A 22 -19.56 -18.99 5.61
C SER A 22 -19.57 -17.67 6.42
N MET A 23 -20.74 -17.29 6.95
CA MET A 23 -20.95 -16.05 7.71
C MET A 23 -20.89 -16.23 9.22
N ARG A 24 -20.67 -17.44 9.72
CA ARG A 24 -20.73 -17.77 11.16
C ARG A 24 -19.80 -16.94 12.06
N ASN A 25 -18.73 -16.38 11.51
CA ASN A 25 -17.75 -15.56 12.24
C ASN A 25 -17.97 -14.06 12.04
N LEU A 26 -18.96 -13.67 11.23
CA LEU A 26 -19.29 -12.26 11.02
C LEU A 26 -20.31 -11.82 12.08
N LYS A 27 -19.93 -10.81 12.85
CA LYS A 27 -20.87 -10.14 13.76
C LYS A 27 -21.78 -9.22 12.95
N PHE A 28 -23.08 -9.47 13.03
CA PHE A 28 -24.08 -8.69 12.30
C PHE A 28 -25.22 -8.23 13.24
N PRO A 29 -25.77 -7.00 13.07
CA PRO A 29 -25.34 -5.96 12.14
C PRO A 29 -23.93 -5.42 12.47
N LEU A 30 -23.25 -4.85 11.47
CA LEU A 30 -21.98 -4.21 11.69
C LEU A 30 -22.17 -2.96 12.57
N ASN A 31 -21.22 -2.73 13.48
CA ASN A 31 -21.22 -1.52 14.29
C ASN A 31 -20.58 -0.37 13.48
N TRP A 32 -21.39 0.28 12.64
CA TRP A 32 -20.96 1.35 11.76
C TRP A 32 -20.42 2.55 12.52
N ASP A 33 -20.98 2.89 13.68
CA ASP A 33 -20.51 4.01 14.50
C ASP A 33 -19.08 3.77 14.99
N GLU A 34 -18.77 2.54 15.42
CA GLU A 34 -17.41 2.16 15.83
C GLU A 34 -16.44 2.21 14.65
N ILE A 35 -16.84 1.72 13.48
CA ILE A 35 -16.05 1.78 12.25
C ILE A 35 -15.74 3.24 11.88
N PHE A 36 -16.76 4.11 11.88
CA PHE A 36 -16.59 5.52 11.53
C PHE A 36 -15.74 6.28 12.56
N ASN A 37 -15.91 5.99 13.84
CA ASN A 37 -15.09 6.59 14.89
C ASN A 37 -13.62 6.14 14.79
N TYR A 38 -13.36 4.90 14.37
CA TYR A 38 -12.00 4.38 14.23
C TYR A 38 -11.29 4.89 12.97
N VAL A 39 -11.99 4.85 11.83
CA VAL A 39 -11.38 5.25 10.54
C VAL A 39 -11.42 6.77 10.35
N GLY A 40 -12.54 7.41 10.64
CA GLY A 40 -12.78 8.82 10.35
C GLY A 40 -13.03 9.11 8.88
N PHE A 41 -13.31 10.38 8.56
CA PHE A 41 -13.48 10.90 7.21
C PHE A 41 -12.59 12.13 7.01
N PRO A 42 -12.14 12.43 5.77
CA PRO A 42 -12.34 11.63 4.56
C PRO A 42 -11.66 10.26 4.64
N ALA A 43 -12.21 9.29 3.92
CA ALA A 43 -11.67 7.93 3.84
C ALA A 43 -11.62 7.43 2.39
N TRP A 44 -10.88 6.34 2.19
CA TRP A 44 -10.78 5.66 0.91
C TRP A 44 -11.38 4.26 1.02
N LEU A 45 -12.41 3.99 0.25
CA LEU A 45 -12.96 2.65 0.05
C LEU A 45 -12.27 2.04 -1.17
N LYS A 46 -11.56 0.93 -0.99
CA LYS A 46 -10.77 0.29 -2.05
C LYS A 46 -10.77 -1.23 -1.91
N PRO A 47 -10.69 -2.00 -3.02
CA PRO A 47 -10.54 -3.44 -2.96
C PRO A 47 -9.26 -3.84 -2.22
N PHE A 48 -9.27 -4.95 -1.49
CA PHE A 48 -8.09 -5.45 -0.79
C PHE A 48 -7.01 -5.96 -1.77
N ASP A 49 -7.41 -6.44 -2.94
CA ASP A 49 -6.58 -7.04 -3.99
C ASP A 49 -6.65 -6.27 -5.31
N GLY A 50 -6.98 -4.99 -5.25
CA GLY A 50 -7.12 -4.13 -6.42
C GLY A 50 -5.81 -3.55 -6.94
N GLY A 51 -5.90 -2.87 -8.09
CA GLY A 51 -4.80 -2.12 -8.69
C GLY A 51 -5.30 -1.18 -9.78
N GLY A 52 -4.46 -0.21 -10.19
CA GLY A 52 -4.79 0.71 -11.27
C GLY A 52 -5.97 1.65 -10.99
N TRP A 53 -6.24 1.97 -9.73
CA TRP A 53 -7.33 2.85 -9.29
C TRP A 53 -8.74 2.34 -9.60
N ARG A 54 -8.89 1.07 -9.98
CA ARG A 54 -10.20 0.49 -10.25
C ARG A 54 -10.94 0.24 -8.93
N ASP A 55 -12.21 0.63 -8.89
CA ASP A 55 -13.10 0.51 -7.73
C ASP A 55 -12.58 1.19 -6.45
N VAL A 56 -11.81 2.28 -6.62
CA VAL A 56 -11.30 3.12 -5.54
C VAL A 56 -12.16 4.37 -5.42
N TYR A 57 -12.76 4.57 -4.25
CA TYR A 57 -13.68 5.68 -3.98
C TYR A 57 -13.17 6.51 -2.81
N LYS A 58 -13.00 7.82 -3.01
CA LYS A 58 -12.87 8.77 -1.91
C LYS A 58 -14.25 9.09 -1.38
N VAL A 59 -14.44 8.99 -0.08
CA VAL A 59 -15.70 9.25 0.60
C VAL A 59 -15.51 10.26 1.72
N GLU A 60 -16.36 11.26 1.77
CA GLU A 60 -16.24 12.38 2.71
C GLU A 60 -17.16 12.19 3.94
N ASN A 61 -18.11 11.28 3.87
CA ASN A 61 -19.10 11.05 4.91
C ASN A 61 -19.75 9.67 4.79
N PRO A 62 -20.53 9.23 5.80
CA PRO A 62 -21.19 7.93 5.80
C PRO A 62 -22.13 7.69 4.61
N GLN A 63 -22.83 8.72 4.14
CA GLN A 63 -23.77 8.58 3.02
C GLN A 63 -23.00 8.23 1.74
N GLU A 64 -21.96 8.96 1.42
CA GLU A 64 -21.10 8.68 0.26
C GLU A 64 -20.45 7.29 0.35
N LEU A 65 -20.06 6.87 1.57
CA LEU A 65 -19.55 5.52 1.78
C LEU A 65 -20.61 4.47 1.40
N PHE A 66 -21.84 4.59 1.86
CA PHE A 66 -22.87 3.60 1.54
C PHE A 66 -23.19 3.58 0.05
N GLU A 67 -23.27 4.75 -0.60
CA GLU A 67 -23.48 4.86 -2.05
C GLU A 67 -22.35 4.22 -2.87
N ALA A 68 -21.09 4.37 -2.41
CA ALA A 68 -19.93 3.71 -3.01
C ALA A 68 -19.94 2.20 -2.73
N TYR A 69 -20.20 1.81 -1.49
CA TYR A 69 -20.19 0.41 -1.06
C TYR A 69 -21.29 -0.40 -1.78
N ASP A 70 -22.44 0.20 -2.07
CA ASP A 70 -23.50 -0.46 -2.84
C ASP A 70 -23.06 -0.85 -4.26
N LYS A 71 -22.06 -0.16 -4.82
CA LYS A 71 -21.51 -0.45 -6.17
C LYS A 71 -20.47 -1.57 -6.17
N THR A 72 -19.95 -1.96 -5.01
CA THR A 72 -18.81 -2.90 -4.93
C THR A 72 -19.18 -4.38 -5.14
N GLY A 73 -20.48 -4.71 -5.05
CA GLY A 73 -20.97 -6.07 -5.32
C GLY A 73 -20.28 -7.12 -4.47
N THR A 74 -19.59 -8.06 -5.13
CA THR A 74 -18.88 -9.17 -4.49
C THR A 74 -17.42 -8.88 -4.15
N LEU A 75 -16.96 -7.63 -4.30
CA LEU A 75 -15.59 -7.25 -3.92
C LEU A 75 -15.45 -7.19 -2.39
N CYS A 76 -14.35 -7.71 -1.87
CA CYS A 76 -13.95 -7.47 -0.49
C CYS A 76 -13.23 -6.12 -0.42
N MET A 77 -13.75 -5.21 0.39
CA MET A 77 -13.28 -3.82 0.44
C MET A 77 -12.53 -3.53 1.74
N THR A 78 -11.60 -2.61 1.65
CA THR A 78 -11.00 -1.95 2.83
C THR A 78 -11.49 -0.51 2.88
N LEU A 79 -11.81 -0.03 4.08
CA LEU A 79 -12.05 1.39 4.36
C LEU A 79 -10.86 1.90 5.14
N GLN A 80 -10.13 2.84 4.57
CA GLN A 80 -8.89 3.40 5.13
C GLN A 80 -9.02 4.90 5.30
N ARG A 81 -8.59 5.44 6.47
CA ARG A 81 -8.53 6.88 6.72
C ARG A 81 -7.75 7.59 5.63
N GLY A 82 -8.29 8.69 5.12
CA GLY A 82 -7.57 9.61 4.24
C GLY A 82 -6.45 10.33 5.00
N VAL A 83 -5.27 10.41 4.40
CA VAL A 83 -4.14 11.17 4.94
C VAL A 83 -4.08 12.51 4.21
N ASN A 84 -4.15 13.61 4.95
CA ASN A 84 -4.00 14.96 4.39
C ASN A 84 -2.51 15.30 4.27
N PHE A 85 -1.87 14.79 3.23
CA PHE A 85 -0.43 14.85 3.08
C PHE A 85 0.08 16.18 2.53
N GLN A 86 1.25 16.59 3.03
CA GLN A 86 2.06 17.69 2.53
C GLN A 86 3.14 17.17 1.56
N GLU A 87 3.74 16.02 1.88
CA GLU A 87 4.68 15.31 1.01
C GLU A 87 4.18 13.89 0.74
N TYR A 88 4.59 13.35 -0.40
CA TYR A 88 4.26 11.99 -0.78
C TYR A 88 5.43 11.33 -1.50
N PHE A 89 5.75 10.12 -1.10
CA PHE A 89 6.88 9.38 -1.65
C PHE A 89 6.45 8.00 -2.12
N ARG A 90 6.97 7.60 -3.28
CA ARG A 90 6.92 6.22 -3.74
C ARG A 90 8.34 5.65 -3.70
N CYS A 91 8.54 4.61 -2.91
CA CYS A 91 9.86 4.08 -2.60
C CYS A 91 10.04 2.69 -3.22
N TYR A 92 10.99 2.53 -4.14
CA TYR A 92 11.46 1.21 -4.52
C TYR A 92 12.36 0.63 -3.43
N VAL A 93 12.08 -0.60 -3.03
CA VAL A 93 12.90 -1.36 -2.07
C VAL A 93 13.39 -2.62 -2.76
N ILE A 94 14.72 -2.76 -2.85
CA ILE A 94 15.39 -3.86 -3.55
C ILE A 94 16.27 -4.62 -2.58
N GLY A 95 16.05 -5.94 -2.47
CA GLY A 95 16.82 -6.84 -1.62
C GLY A 95 16.68 -6.55 -0.13
N GLN A 96 15.62 -5.82 0.29
CA GLN A 96 15.36 -5.44 1.68
C GLN A 96 16.48 -4.54 2.30
N GLU A 97 17.29 -3.92 1.47
CA GLU A 97 18.45 -3.11 1.87
C GLU A 97 18.61 -1.80 1.08
N LYS A 98 18.28 -1.78 -0.20
CA LYS A 98 18.41 -0.60 -1.06
C LYS A 98 17.05 0.07 -1.22
N VAL A 99 16.99 1.37 -0.95
CA VAL A 99 15.77 2.17 -1.12
C VAL A 99 16.03 3.31 -2.10
N HIS A 100 15.13 3.48 -3.05
CA HIS A 100 15.07 4.64 -3.92
C HIS A 100 13.80 5.42 -3.64
N ILE A 101 13.93 6.58 -3.02
CA ILE A 101 12.81 7.44 -2.65
C ILE A 101 12.53 8.38 -3.82
N MET A 102 11.34 8.25 -4.40
CA MET A 102 10.87 9.08 -5.49
C MET A 102 9.74 9.99 -4.99
N PRO A 103 9.90 11.30 -5.05
CA PRO A 103 8.80 12.24 -4.83
C PRO A 103 7.68 11.98 -5.84
N TYR A 104 6.45 11.90 -5.34
CA TYR A 104 5.30 11.47 -6.11
C TYR A 104 4.07 12.28 -5.73
N ASP A 105 3.23 12.65 -6.67
CA ASP A 105 1.93 13.28 -6.41
C ASP A 105 0.81 12.46 -7.05
N PRO A 106 0.08 11.65 -6.28
CA PRO A 106 -1.02 10.83 -6.81
C PRO A 106 -2.20 11.67 -7.32
N ARG A 107 -2.27 12.97 -7.00
CA ARG A 107 -3.31 13.90 -7.47
C ARG A 107 -3.05 14.40 -8.89
N ALA A 108 -1.78 14.33 -9.34
CA ALA A 108 -1.40 14.75 -10.68
C ALA A 108 -1.88 13.75 -11.75
N PRO A 109 -2.03 14.18 -13.02
CA PRO A 109 -2.22 13.26 -14.13
C PRO A 109 -1.16 12.16 -14.16
N HIS A 110 -1.51 10.96 -14.59
CA HIS A 110 -0.64 9.77 -14.51
C HIS A 110 0.79 9.99 -15.00
N ALA A 111 0.96 10.69 -16.12
CA ALA A 111 2.28 10.99 -16.71
C ALA A 111 3.11 12.03 -15.92
N GLU A 112 2.52 12.71 -14.94
CA GLU A 112 3.14 13.81 -14.19
C GLU A 112 3.32 13.49 -12.70
N ARG A 113 2.93 12.30 -12.28
CA ARG A 113 2.96 11.90 -10.86
C ARG A 113 4.36 11.84 -10.27
N TYR A 114 5.38 11.49 -11.06
CA TYR A 114 6.78 11.52 -10.60
C TYR A 114 7.32 12.95 -10.72
N VAL A 115 7.60 13.58 -9.58
CA VAL A 115 8.00 14.99 -9.52
C VAL A 115 9.42 15.16 -10.04
N LYS A 116 9.58 15.88 -11.16
CA LYS A 116 10.86 16.04 -11.86
C LYS A 116 11.84 16.98 -11.14
N ASN A 117 11.33 18.02 -10.50
CA ASN A 117 12.14 19.03 -9.79
C ASN A 117 11.60 19.17 -8.35
N PRO A 118 11.83 18.20 -7.48
CA PRO A 118 11.32 18.25 -6.12
C PRO A 118 12.02 19.34 -5.30
N PRO A 119 11.34 19.91 -4.30
CA PRO A 119 11.99 20.75 -3.31
C PRO A 119 12.98 19.92 -2.47
N ALA A 120 13.83 20.60 -1.70
CA ALA A 120 14.61 19.93 -0.69
C ALA A 120 13.69 19.44 0.44
N TYR A 121 13.85 18.17 0.83
CA TYR A 121 13.13 17.57 1.94
C TYR A 121 14.02 17.47 3.18
N ASP A 122 13.39 17.43 4.35
CA ASP A 122 14.08 17.21 5.61
C ASP A 122 14.84 15.85 5.58
N PRO A 123 16.18 15.86 5.77
CA PRO A 123 16.97 14.64 5.80
C PRO A 123 16.50 13.62 6.87
N ALA A 124 15.99 14.10 8.01
CA ALA A 124 15.46 13.23 9.06
C ALA A 124 14.17 12.51 8.62
N LEU A 125 13.32 13.21 7.86
CA LEU A 125 12.13 12.60 7.26
C LEU A 125 12.51 11.52 6.25
N LEU A 126 13.43 11.82 5.33
CA LEU A 126 13.89 10.85 4.33
C LEU A 126 14.52 9.61 4.97
N ALA A 127 15.37 9.79 5.99
CA ALA A 127 15.96 8.68 6.75
C ALA A 127 14.89 7.83 7.46
N ARG A 128 13.80 8.46 7.93
CA ARG A 128 12.66 7.73 8.52
C ARG A 128 11.89 6.93 7.46
N VAL A 129 11.61 7.53 6.31
CA VAL A 129 10.94 6.87 5.19
C VAL A 129 11.74 5.65 4.71
N GLU A 130 13.06 5.80 4.53
CA GLU A 130 13.96 4.70 4.15
C GLU A 130 13.92 3.55 5.16
N ARG A 131 14.10 3.84 6.45
CA ARG A 131 14.06 2.83 7.52
C ARG A 131 12.69 2.13 7.57
N ASP A 132 11.60 2.87 7.47
CA ASP A 132 10.25 2.32 7.55
C ASP A 132 9.94 1.44 6.32
N ALA A 133 10.41 1.83 5.12
CA ALA A 133 10.30 1.04 3.89
C ALA A 133 11.07 -0.30 3.98
N ILE A 134 12.32 -0.27 4.47
CA ILE A 134 13.11 -1.49 4.72
C ILE A 134 12.43 -2.40 5.74
N THR A 135 11.93 -1.82 6.83
CA THR A 135 11.24 -2.55 7.89
C THR A 135 10.03 -3.30 7.36
N LEU A 136 9.21 -2.64 6.52
CA LEU A 136 8.06 -3.24 5.85
C LEU A 136 8.47 -4.42 4.96
N CYS A 137 9.42 -4.20 4.06
CA CYS A 137 9.83 -5.23 3.11
C CYS A 137 10.45 -6.45 3.80
N LYS A 138 11.21 -6.24 4.89
CA LYS A 138 11.71 -7.34 5.74
C LYS A 138 10.58 -8.08 6.45
N ALA A 139 9.58 -7.36 6.97
CA ALA A 139 8.45 -7.98 7.66
C ALA A 139 7.56 -8.79 6.73
N LEU A 140 7.36 -8.32 5.49
CA LEU A 140 6.53 -8.95 4.46
C LEU A 140 7.29 -9.98 3.62
N GLY A 141 8.63 -10.00 3.65
CA GLY A 141 9.45 -10.91 2.88
C GLY A 141 9.62 -10.54 1.41
N TYR A 142 9.45 -9.26 1.04
CA TYR A 142 9.60 -8.80 -0.34
C TYR A 142 11.06 -8.46 -0.65
N ASP A 143 11.61 -9.09 -1.68
CA ASP A 143 12.91 -8.72 -2.26
C ASP A 143 12.81 -7.58 -3.28
N LEU A 144 11.65 -7.40 -3.88
CA LEU A 144 11.29 -6.30 -4.77
C LEU A 144 9.90 -5.81 -4.39
N ASN A 145 9.79 -4.52 -4.09
CA ASN A 145 8.52 -3.92 -3.70
C ASN A 145 8.54 -2.42 -3.93
N THR A 146 7.36 -1.81 -4.07
CA THR A 146 7.19 -0.38 -3.82
C THR A 146 6.35 -0.15 -2.58
N VAL A 147 6.74 0.88 -1.82
CA VAL A 147 6.02 1.36 -0.65
C VAL A 147 5.66 2.82 -0.89
N GLU A 148 4.40 3.17 -0.73
CA GLU A 148 3.92 4.54 -0.83
C GLU A 148 3.69 5.13 0.56
N PHE A 149 4.30 6.31 0.80
CA PHE A 149 4.16 7.07 2.03
C PHE A 149 3.50 8.41 1.78
N ALA A 150 2.41 8.67 2.49
CA ALA A 150 1.80 9.98 2.61
C ALA A 150 2.26 10.61 3.93
N VAL A 151 2.81 11.81 3.88
CA VAL A 151 3.35 12.50 5.06
C VAL A 151 2.37 13.55 5.56
N GLU A 152 1.86 13.36 6.76
CA GLU A 152 0.96 14.30 7.44
C GLU A 152 1.61 14.75 8.75
N ASN A 153 1.84 16.07 8.90
CA ASN A 153 2.46 16.66 10.08
C ASN A 153 3.83 16.02 10.43
N GLY A 154 4.66 15.77 9.41
CA GLY A 154 5.98 15.15 9.57
C GLY A 154 5.96 13.64 9.89
N VAL A 155 4.79 13.01 9.86
CA VAL A 155 4.63 11.56 10.07
C VAL A 155 4.38 10.86 8.75
N PRO A 156 5.29 9.99 8.25
CA PRO A 156 5.07 9.18 7.07
C PRO A 156 4.14 8.00 7.40
N TYR A 157 2.98 7.98 6.78
CA TYR A 157 2.03 6.88 6.83
C TYR A 157 2.21 5.99 5.60
N ALA A 158 2.49 4.71 5.80
CA ALA A 158 2.50 3.74 4.72
C ALA A 158 1.05 3.42 4.32
N ILE A 159 0.67 3.71 3.06
CA ILE A 159 -0.71 3.59 2.58
C ILE A 159 -0.88 2.55 1.48
N ASP A 160 0.15 2.27 0.70
CA ASP A 160 0.21 1.16 -0.27
C ASP A 160 1.61 0.56 -0.22
N PHE A 161 1.73 -0.73 0.10
CA PHE A 161 3.03 -1.33 0.39
C PHE A 161 3.13 -2.83 0.06
N MET A 162 2.19 -3.37 -0.73
CA MET A 162 2.22 -4.75 -1.20
C MET A 162 2.19 -4.79 -2.73
N ASN A 163 3.21 -4.25 -3.37
CA ASN A 163 3.34 -4.18 -4.81
C ASN A 163 4.67 -4.82 -5.28
N PRO A 164 4.71 -6.17 -5.41
CA PRO A 164 5.94 -6.89 -5.78
C PRO A 164 6.29 -6.80 -7.28
N ALA A 165 5.42 -6.24 -8.10
CA ALA A 165 5.63 -6.03 -9.53
C ALA A 165 5.32 -4.57 -9.92
N PRO A 166 6.03 -3.60 -9.31
CA PRO A 166 5.73 -2.19 -9.51
C PRO A 166 6.10 -1.73 -10.92
N ASP A 167 5.33 -0.73 -11.41
CA ASP A 167 5.66 -0.05 -12.67
C ASP A 167 7.04 0.60 -12.59
N ALA A 168 7.91 0.22 -13.52
CA ALA A 168 9.24 0.75 -13.71
C ALA A 168 9.48 1.16 -15.16
N GLU A 169 8.42 1.41 -15.92
CA GLU A 169 8.56 1.84 -17.30
C GLU A 169 9.27 3.20 -17.39
N ARG A 170 10.23 3.30 -18.32
CA ARG A 170 11.06 4.50 -18.51
C ARG A 170 10.24 5.77 -18.73
N THR A 171 9.16 5.67 -19.50
CA THR A 171 8.27 6.79 -19.79
C THR A 171 7.44 7.23 -18.59
N SER A 172 7.18 6.31 -17.65
CA SER A 172 6.45 6.56 -16.42
C SER A 172 7.35 7.13 -15.32
N VAL A 173 8.41 6.41 -14.96
CA VAL A 173 9.26 6.77 -13.82
C VAL A 173 10.36 7.78 -14.19
N GLY A 174 10.66 7.96 -15.46
CA GLY A 174 11.74 8.81 -15.96
C GLY A 174 13.10 8.11 -16.00
N GLU A 175 14.02 8.64 -16.82
CA GLU A 175 15.31 8.00 -17.13
C GLU A 175 16.17 7.71 -15.92
N ALA A 176 16.31 8.66 -15.00
CA ALA A 176 17.18 8.52 -13.83
C ALA A 176 16.67 7.43 -12.86
N ASN A 177 15.36 7.42 -12.58
CA ASN A 177 14.74 6.40 -11.73
C ASN A 177 14.81 5.02 -12.40
N PHE A 178 14.51 4.94 -13.69
CA PHE A 178 14.64 3.70 -14.47
C PHE A 178 16.05 3.11 -14.39
N ALA A 179 17.08 3.93 -14.66
CA ALA A 179 18.48 3.47 -14.63
C ALA A 179 18.87 2.94 -13.24
N TRP A 180 18.44 3.61 -12.17
CA TRP A 180 18.69 3.16 -10.80
C TRP A 180 18.01 1.80 -10.52
N ILE A 181 16.74 1.65 -10.91
CA ILE A 181 15.94 0.43 -10.70
C ILE A 181 16.59 -0.74 -11.44
N VAL A 182 16.89 -0.57 -12.72
CA VAL A 182 17.52 -1.62 -13.55
C VAL A 182 18.84 -2.09 -12.93
N LYS A 183 19.69 -1.14 -12.51
CA LYS A 183 20.98 -1.47 -11.86
C LYS A 183 20.76 -2.24 -10.57
N ALA A 184 19.89 -1.76 -9.69
CA ALA A 184 19.68 -2.39 -8.39
C ALA A 184 19.05 -3.79 -8.50
N VAL A 185 18.11 -3.98 -9.42
CA VAL A 185 17.50 -5.30 -9.70
C VAL A 185 18.53 -6.27 -10.31
N ALA A 186 19.36 -5.82 -11.26
CA ALA A 186 20.40 -6.65 -11.84
C ALA A 186 21.42 -7.09 -10.80
N GLU A 187 21.87 -6.18 -9.93
CA GLU A 187 22.79 -6.49 -8.82
C GLU A 187 22.18 -7.51 -7.85
N LEU A 188 20.89 -7.36 -7.49
CA LEU A 188 20.18 -8.33 -6.66
C LEU A 188 20.10 -9.71 -7.33
N ALA A 189 19.76 -9.75 -8.63
CA ALA A 189 19.63 -10.99 -9.38
C ALA A 189 20.97 -11.76 -9.42
N VAL A 190 22.09 -11.05 -9.68
CA VAL A 190 23.44 -11.64 -9.67
C VAL A 190 23.80 -12.12 -8.27
N LYS A 191 23.57 -11.32 -7.22
CA LYS A 191 23.82 -11.71 -5.81
C LYS A 191 23.09 -13.01 -5.46
N LYS A 192 21.81 -13.10 -5.78
CA LYS A 192 20.99 -14.30 -5.49
C LYS A 192 21.36 -15.52 -6.32
N ALA A 193 21.86 -15.33 -7.53
CA ALA A 193 22.34 -16.43 -8.36
C ALA A 193 23.68 -17.00 -7.85
N LEU A 194 24.57 -16.14 -7.35
CA LEU A 194 25.88 -16.54 -6.84
C LEU A 194 25.82 -17.05 -5.38
N GLU A 195 24.87 -16.54 -4.60
CA GLU A 195 24.70 -16.86 -3.18
C GLU A 195 23.28 -17.40 -2.95
N PRO A 196 22.95 -18.64 -3.39
CA PRO A 196 21.63 -19.20 -3.19
C PRO A 196 21.27 -19.23 -1.71
N GLN A 197 20.20 -18.54 -1.35
CA GLN A 197 19.67 -18.53 0.02
C GLN A 197 18.73 -19.71 0.23
N ALA A 198 18.75 -20.29 1.43
CA ALA A 198 17.66 -21.17 1.84
C ALA A 198 16.32 -20.41 1.78
N PRO A 199 15.21 -21.07 1.41
CA PRO A 199 13.90 -20.43 1.45
C PRO A 199 13.67 -19.79 2.81
N PRO A 200 13.19 -18.52 2.87
CA PRO A 200 12.93 -17.89 4.15
C PRO A 200 11.86 -18.68 4.92
N ALA A 201 12.09 -18.86 6.21
CA ALA A 201 11.03 -19.35 7.08
C ALA A 201 9.91 -18.30 7.13
N TYR A 202 8.77 -18.63 6.57
CA TYR A 202 7.63 -17.73 6.61
C TYR A 202 7.12 -17.57 8.04
N ARG A 203 6.96 -16.35 8.52
CA ARG A 203 6.48 -16.07 9.89
C ARG A 203 5.11 -16.68 10.18
N TRP A 204 4.25 -16.78 9.18
CA TRP A 204 2.93 -17.36 9.31
C TRP A 204 2.97 -18.88 9.49
N ASP A 205 4.06 -19.56 9.09
CA ASP A 205 4.27 -20.99 9.40
C ASP A 205 4.27 -21.25 10.90
N ALA A 206 4.78 -20.33 11.70
CA ALA A 206 4.76 -20.44 13.15
C ALA A 206 3.34 -20.30 13.72
N LEU A 207 2.46 -19.53 13.07
CA LEU A 207 1.06 -19.38 13.47
C LEU A 207 0.19 -20.59 13.12
N LEU A 208 0.60 -21.36 12.08
CA LEU A 208 -0.12 -22.56 11.65
C LEU A 208 0.30 -23.82 12.41
N LYS A 209 1.42 -23.77 13.13
CA LYS A 209 2.00 -24.89 13.89
C LYS A 209 1.70 -24.83 15.40
N GLY A 210 0.94 -23.80 15.82
CA GLY A 210 0.51 -23.60 17.22
C GLY A 210 -0.68 -24.42 17.66
#